data_e762376d05cf3a260f2c28daee0be42d
#
_entry.id   e762376d05cf3a260f2c28daee0be42d
#
_cell.length_a   1.000
_cell.length_b   1.000
_cell.length_c   1.000
_cell.angle_alpha   90.00
_cell.angle_beta   90.00
_cell.angle_gamma   90.00
#
_symmetry.space_group_name_H-M   'P 1'
#
loop_
_entity.id
_entity.type
_entity.pdbx_description
1 polymer ?
#
loop_
_entity_poly.entity_id
_entity_poly.type
_entity_poly.pdbx_seq_one_letter_code
_entity_poly.pdbx_strand_id
1 'polypeptide(L)'
;YTFNYRAMKTLNDELQMRSDWVLPICGGPERLKKGGHKVHPTQKPEALLYRVMLATTNKGDVVLDPFFGTGTTGAVAKRLGRDWIGCERESVYREAALERIEMALPLDESALTTMQSRRTAPKVAFGTLVETGWIAPGTQVMDKKRRFVATVRADGSLAGGDISGSIHSLGAQMQGAPSCNGWTFWHLEHEGEIKPLD
;
A
#
# COMPACT_ATOMS: atom_id res chain seq x y z
N TYR A 1 -6.21 6.98 8.45
CA TYR A 1 -6.57 7.03 7.02
C TYR A 1 -5.78 5.99 6.23
N THR A 2 -6.37 5.50 5.14
CA THR A 2 -5.73 4.55 4.23
C THR A 2 -5.03 5.31 3.12
N PHE A 3 -3.76 4.96 2.84
CA PHE A 3 -3.04 5.40 1.66
C PHE A 3 -2.15 4.27 1.13
N ASN A 4 -2.52 3.72 -0.01
CA ASN A 4 -1.89 2.57 -0.63
C ASN A 4 -0.65 2.97 -1.44
N TYR A 5 0.39 3.43 -0.75
CA TYR A 5 1.62 3.95 -1.35
C TYR A 5 2.24 2.98 -2.38
N ARG A 6 2.28 1.68 -2.05
CA ARG A 6 2.87 0.67 -2.94
C ARG A 6 2.07 0.51 -4.23
N ALA A 7 0.74 0.41 -4.13
CA ALA A 7 -0.12 0.34 -5.31
C ALA A 7 0.05 1.57 -6.21
N MET A 8 0.16 2.77 -5.62
CA MET A 8 0.41 3.99 -6.38
C MET A 8 1.79 4.02 -7.03
N LYS A 9 2.80 3.49 -6.35
CA LYS A 9 4.15 3.40 -6.90
C LYS A 9 4.22 2.42 -8.06
N THR A 10 3.62 1.24 -7.91
CA THR A 10 3.53 0.24 -8.99
C THR A 10 2.74 0.77 -10.19
N LEU A 11 1.65 1.50 -9.97
CA LEU A 11 0.87 2.13 -11.03
C LEU A 11 1.66 3.22 -11.80
N ASN A 12 2.77 3.70 -11.24
CA ASN A 12 3.64 4.73 -11.82
C ASN A 12 5.07 4.21 -12.07
N ASP A 13 5.20 2.99 -12.57
CA ASP A 13 6.48 2.37 -12.97
C ASP A 13 7.53 2.41 -11.85
N GLU A 14 7.14 2.09 -10.63
CA GLU A 14 7.97 2.10 -9.42
C GLU A 14 8.50 3.50 -9.02
N LEU A 15 8.02 4.56 -9.65
CA LEU A 15 8.30 5.94 -9.25
C LEU A 15 7.23 6.46 -8.28
N GLN A 16 7.60 7.39 -7.42
CA GLN A 16 6.63 8.03 -6.53
C GLN A 16 5.58 8.79 -7.36
N MET A 17 4.30 8.49 -7.12
CA MET A 17 3.20 9.20 -7.75
C MET A 17 3.21 10.67 -7.32
N ARG A 18 3.20 11.58 -8.28
CA ARG A 18 3.08 13.03 -8.05
C ARG A 18 1.62 13.41 -7.76
N SER A 19 1.42 14.63 -7.27
CA SER A 19 0.08 15.18 -7.03
C SER A 19 -0.61 15.73 -8.30
N ASP A 20 0.17 16.00 -9.34
CA ASP A 20 -0.30 16.43 -10.65
C ASP A 20 -0.49 15.22 -11.57
N TRP A 21 -1.73 14.86 -11.84
CA TRP A 21 -2.06 13.69 -12.63
C TRP A 21 -2.49 14.09 -14.05
N VAL A 22 -1.82 13.53 -15.04
CA VAL A 22 -2.26 13.58 -16.42
C VAL A 22 -3.21 12.42 -16.65
N LEU A 23 -4.48 12.72 -16.88
CA LEU A 23 -5.55 11.73 -17.08
C LEU A 23 -6.36 12.08 -18.33
N PRO A 24 -6.88 11.10 -19.05
CA PRO A 24 -7.76 11.35 -20.18
C PRO A 24 -9.04 12.04 -19.71
N ILE A 25 -9.59 12.90 -20.55
CA ILE A 25 -10.94 13.44 -20.34
C ILE A 25 -11.97 12.35 -20.63
N CYS A 26 -13.12 12.42 -19.93
CA CYS A 26 -14.23 11.53 -20.23
C CYS A 26 -14.74 11.76 -21.67
N GLY A 27 -14.55 10.78 -22.55
CA GLY A 27 -14.89 10.86 -23.97
C GLY A 27 -15.16 9.48 -24.59
N GLY A 28 -15.39 9.46 -25.90
CA GLY A 28 -15.59 8.20 -26.63
C GLY A 28 -16.72 7.32 -26.07
N PRO A 29 -16.49 5.98 -25.96
CA PRO A 29 -17.47 5.03 -25.44
C PRO A 29 -17.80 5.22 -23.96
N GLU A 30 -16.87 5.80 -23.19
CA GLU A 30 -17.08 6.04 -21.76
C GLU A 30 -18.14 7.12 -21.48
N ARG A 31 -18.28 8.08 -22.38
CA ARG A 31 -19.23 9.16 -22.24
C ARG A 31 -20.66 8.68 -22.49
N LEU A 32 -21.49 8.67 -21.46
CA LEU A 32 -22.90 8.29 -21.61
C LEU A 32 -23.65 9.28 -22.49
N LYS A 33 -24.36 8.74 -23.47
CA LYS A 33 -25.17 9.50 -24.43
C LYS A 33 -26.56 8.87 -24.54
N LYS A 34 -27.59 9.71 -24.66
CA LYS A 34 -28.95 9.30 -24.96
C LYS A 34 -29.48 10.18 -26.12
N GLY A 35 -29.95 9.56 -27.19
CA GLY A 35 -30.37 10.30 -28.38
C GLY A 35 -29.29 11.18 -29.01
N GLY A 36 -27.99 10.76 -28.93
CA GLY A 36 -26.85 11.52 -29.44
C GLY A 36 -26.33 12.62 -28.51
N HIS A 37 -27.07 12.97 -27.46
CA HIS A 37 -26.71 14.01 -26.50
C HIS A 37 -26.04 13.42 -25.24
N LYS A 38 -25.15 14.22 -24.62
CA LYS A 38 -24.53 13.86 -23.33
C LYS A 38 -25.60 13.75 -22.25
N VAL A 39 -25.64 12.62 -21.52
CA VAL A 39 -26.56 12.44 -20.39
C VAL A 39 -26.22 13.42 -19.27
N HIS A 40 -24.92 13.58 -18.97
CA HIS A 40 -24.45 14.50 -17.93
C HIS A 40 -23.32 15.38 -18.47
N PRO A 41 -23.38 16.72 -18.28
CA PRO A 41 -22.39 17.64 -18.86
C PRO A 41 -20.97 17.41 -18.33
N THR A 42 -20.83 17.10 -17.04
CA THR A 42 -19.55 17.01 -16.33
C THR A 42 -19.23 15.59 -15.82
N GLN A 43 -19.65 14.55 -16.55
CA GLN A 43 -19.28 13.17 -16.23
C GLN A 43 -17.77 13.04 -16.04
N LYS A 44 -17.34 12.45 -14.92
CA LYS A 44 -15.93 12.24 -14.61
C LYS A 44 -15.37 11.00 -15.32
N PRO A 45 -14.08 11.01 -15.72
CA PRO A 45 -13.45 9.82 -16.30
C PRO A 45 -13.25 8.72 -15.26
N GLU A 46 -13.45 7.48 -15.68
CA GLU A 46 -13.24 6.31 -14.81
C GLU A 46 -11.79 6.21 -14.30
N ALA A 47 -10.82 6.58 -15.14
CA ALA A 47 -9.40 6.58 -14.76
C ALA A 47 -9.10 7.43 -13.52
N LEU A 48 -9.83 8.56 -13.33
CA LEU A 48 -9.70 9.38 -12.13
C LEU A 48 -10.16 8.61 -10.89
N LEU A 49 -11.39 8.07 -10.93
CA LEU A 49 -11.98 7.35 -9.80
C LEU A 49 -11.22 6.05 -9.51
N TYR A 50 -10.75 5.37 -10.55
CA TYR A 50 -9.90 4.18 -10.43
C TYR A 50 -8.65 4.49 -9.60
N ARG A 51 -7.92 5.54 -9.96
CA ARG A 51 -6.71 5.95 -9.26
C ARG A 51 -6.98 6.40 -7.82
N VAL A 52 -8.03 7.20 -7.61
CA VAL A 52 -8.43 7.65 -6.27
C VAL A 52 -8.77 6.45 -5.38
N MET A 53 -9.59 5.52 -5.86
CA MET A 53 -9.99 4.35 -5.08
C MET A 53 -8.81 3.43 -4.75
N LEU A 54 -7.94 3.15 -5.71
CA LEU A 54 -6.72 2.38 -5.42
C LEU A 54 -5.82 3.06 -4.40
N ALA A 55 -5.74 4.40 -4.42
CA ALA A 55 -4.93 5.15 -3.47
C ALA A 55 -5.47 5.12 -2.05
N THR A 56 -6.80 5.17 -1.87
CA THR A 56 -7.42 5.53 -0.59
C THR A 56 -8.33 4.47 0.01
N THR A 57 -8.57 3.36 -0.69
CA THR A 57 -9.45 2.28 -0.24
C THR A 57 -8.84 0.91 -0.48
N ASN A 58 -9.34 -0.09 0.25
CA ASN A 58 -9.06 -1.50 0.04
C ASN A 58 -10.31 -2.22 -0.48
N LYS A 59 -10.15 -3.43 -1.00
CA LYS A 59 -11.27 -4.31 -1.36
C LYS A 59 -12.21 -4.49 -0.16
N GLY A 60 -13.51 -4.41 -0.40
CA GLY A 60 -14.55 -4.51 0.63
C GLY A 60 -14.84 -3.21 1.39
N ASP A 61 -14.06 -2.14 1.17
CA ASP A 61 -14.38 -0.84 1.75
C ASP A 61 -15.62 -0.23 1.09
N VAL A 62 -16.32 0.65 1.82
CA VAL A 62 -17.49 1.39 1.34
C VAL A 62 -17.06 2.78 0.87
N VAL A 63 -17.41 3.14 -0.36
CA VAL A 63 -17.15 4.46 -0.96
C VAL A 63 -18.45 5.27 -0.97
N LEU A 64 -18.44 6.45 -0.34
CA LEU A 64 -19.54 7.39 -0.36
C LEU A 64 -19.30 8.48 -1.40
N ASP A 65 -20.26 8.68 -2.30
CA ASP A 65 -20.28 9.81 -3.25
C ASP A 65 -21.60 10.60 -3.12
N PRO A 66 -21.57 11.76 -2.45
CA PRO A 66 -22.76 12.58 -2.25
C PRO A 66 -23.21 13.35 -3.50
N PHE A 67 -22.45 13.30 -4.60
CA PHE A 67 -22.73 13.97 -5.88
C PHE A 67 -22.60 12.98 -7.04
N PHE A 68 -23.37 11.91 -6.98
CA PHE A 68 -23.16 10.68 -7.73
C PHE A 68 -23.23 10.82 -9.25
N GLY A 69 -24.07 11.77 -9.75
CA GLY A 69 -24.25 11.99 -11.17
C GLY A 69 -24.66 10.70 -11.91
N THR A 70 -23.92 10.38 -12.97
CA THR A 70 -24.14 9.17 -13.77
C THR A 70 -23.36 7.94 -13.28
N GLY A 71 -23.01 7.90 -11.99
CA GLY A 71 -22.52 6.68 -11.31
C GLY A 71 -21.11 6.22 -11.69
N THR A 72 -20.21 7.12 -12.10
CA THR A 72 -18.81 6.74 -12.38
C THR A 72 -18.16 6.09 -11.16
N THR A 73 -18.38 6.68 -9.97
CA THR A 73 -17.88 6.15 -8.69
C THR A 73 -18.37 4.73 -8.43
N GLY A 74 -19.67 4.48 -8.57
CA GLY A 74 -20.26 3.16 -8.34
C GLY A 74 -19.79 2.10 -9.35
N ALA A 75 -19.67 2.46 -10.63
CA ALA A 75 -19.16 1.55 -11.65
C ALA A 75 -17.70 1.13 -11.38
N VAL A 76 -16.85 2.08 -11.00
CA VAL A 76 -15.45 1.80 -10.64
C VAL A 76 -15.35 1.04 -9.31
N ALA A 77 -16.16 1.38 -8.31
CA ALA A 77 -16.21 0.66 -7.04
C ALA A 77 -16.57 -0.81 -7.26
N LYS A 78 -17.64 -1.09 -7.98
CA LYS A 78 -18.05 -2.47 -8.34
C LYS A 78 -16.94 -3.22 -9.06
N ARG A 79 -16.29 -2.58 -10.05
CA ARG A 79 -15.18 -3.19 -10.80
C ARG A 79 -14.01 -3.57 -9.90
N LEU A 80 -13.70 -2.73 -8.92
CA LEU A 80 -12.59 -2.91 -7.98
C LEU A 80 -12.96 -3.70 -6.71
N GLY A 81 -14.19 -4.24 -6.61
CA GLY A 81 -14.64 -5.01 -5.44
C GLY A 81 -14.82 -4.17 -4.18
N ARG A 82 -15.24 -2.90 -4.34
CA ARG A 82 -15.66 -2.01 -3.25
C ARG A 82 -17.16 -1.89 -3.25
N ASP A 83 -17.74 -1.69 -2.06
CA ASP A 83 -19.13 -1.28 -1.92
C ASP A 83 -19.25 0.23 -2.14
N TRP A 84 -20.47 0.71 -2.41
CA TRP A 84 -20.68 2.12 -2.67
C TRP A 84 -22.05 2.60 -2.19
N ILE A 85 -22.10 3.88 -1.82
CA ILE A 85 -23.31 4.62 -1.50
C ILE A 85 -23.27 5.89 -2.34
N GLY A 86 -24.26 6.09 -3.21
CA GLY A 86 -24.36 7.26 -4.07
C GLY A 86 -25.61 8.08 -3.76
N CYS A 87 -25.47 9.41 -3.67
CA CYS A 87 -26.59 10.33 -3.56
C CYS A 87 -26.73 11.12 -4.86
N GLU A 88 -27.92 11.04 -5.49
CA GLU A 88 -28.23 11.79 -6.69
C GLU A 88 -29.71 12.23 -6.66
N ARG A 89 -29.94 13.51 -6.88
CA ARG A 89 -31.28 14.10 -6.84
C ARG A 89 -32.03 13.89 -8.14
N GLU A 90 -31.34 14.04 -9.27
CA GLU A 90 -31.97 13.98 -10.59
C GLU A 90 -32.23 12.53 -11.01
N SER A 91 -33.51 12.18 -11.25
CA SER A 91 -33.92 10.80 -11.60
C SER A 91 -33.23 10.31 -12.88
N VAL A 92 -33.06 11.17 -13.87
CA VAL A 92 -32.43 10.84 -15.16
C VAL A 92 -30.96 10.40 -14.96
N TYR A 93 -30.26 11.07 -14.06
CA TYR A 93 -28.87 10.70 -13.76
C TYR A 93 -28.80 9.43 -12.92
N ARG A 94 -29.71 9.28 -11.97
CA ARG A 94 -29.80 8.08 -11.14
C ARG A 94 -30.10 6.82 -11.96
N GLU A 95 -31.04 6.89 -12.90
CA GLU A 95 -31.37 5.79 -13.83
C GLU A 95 -30.13 5.41 -14.66
N ALA A 96 -29.47 6.40 -15.27
CA ALA A 96 -28.25 6.18 -16.04
C ALA A 96 -27.10 5.62 -15.18
N ALA A 97 -27.02 6.00 -13.90
CA ALA A 97 -26.05 5.47 -12.97
C ALA A 97 -26.30 3.99 -12.66
N LEU A 98 -27.55 3.62 -12.39
CA LEU A 98 -27.91 2.21 -12.10
C LEU A 98 -27.62 1.32 -13.32
N GLU A 99 -28.04 1.74 -14.52
CA GLU A 99 -27.76 1.02 -15.76
C GLU A 99 -26.25 0.84 -15.99
N ARG A 100 -25.47 1.91 -15.81
CA ARG A 100 -24.01 1.86 -15.94
C ARG A 100 -23.36 0.88 -14.95
N ILE A 101 -23.82 0.92 -13.69
CA ILE A 101 -23.25 0.05 -12.65
C ILE A 101 -23.67 -1.41 -12.89
N GLU A 102 -24.88 -1.65 -13.37
CA GLU A 102 -25.32 -2.99 -13.73
C GLU A 102 -24.42 -3.60 -14.81
N MET A 103 -24.08 -2.82 -15.84
CA MET A 103 -23.19 -3.22 -16.94
C MET A 103 -21.73 -3.35 -16.53
N ALA A 104 -21.30 -2.76 -15.43
CA ALA A 104 -19.93 -2.85 -14.97
C ALA A 104 -19.60 -4.27 -14.49
N LEU A 105 -18.60 -4.90 -15.09
CA LEU A 105 -18.13 -6.24 -14.71
C LEU A 105 -17.08 -6.12 -13.61
N PRO A 106 -17.22 -6.84 -12.49
CA PRO A 106 -16.17 -6.95 -11.47
C PRO A 106 -14.91 -7.57 -12.08
N LEU A 107 -13.75 -7.14 -11.60
CA LEU A 107 -12.48 -7.80 -11.89
C LEU A 107 -12.39 -9.12 -11.11
N ASP A 108 -11.65 -10.07 -11.67
CA ASP A 108 -11.37 -11.33 -10.99
C ASP A 108 -10.60 -11.10 -9.68
N GLU A 109 -10.80 -12.00 -8.73
CA GLU A 109 -10.18 -11.96 -7.40
C GLU A 109 -8.65 -11.78 -7.46
N SER A 110 -8.01 -12.49 -8.37
CA SER A 110 -6.55 -12.39 -8.62
C SER A 110 -6.11 -11.02 -9.09
N ALA A 111 -6.95 -10.35 -9.90
CA ALA A 111 -6.68 -9.00 -10.41
C ALA A 111 -6.93 -7.89 -9.35
N LEU A 112 -7.70 -8.20 -8.30
CA LEU A 112 -7.97 -7.27 -7.21
C LEU A 112 -6.84 -7.22 -6.17
N THR A 113 -5.92 -8.17 -6.20
CA THR A 113 -4.76 -8.19 -5.30
C THR A 113 -3.80 -7.07 -5.65
N THR A 114 -3.65 -6.11 -4.75
CA THR A 114 -2.71 -4.99 -4.90
C THR A 114 -1.45 -5.21 -4.07
N MET A 115 -0.34 -4.59 -4.50
CA MET A 115 0.91 -4.59 -3.73
C MET A 115 0.69 -3.94 -2.36
N GLN A 116 0.78 -4.74 -1.30
CA GLN A 116 0.64 -4.23 0.06
C GLN A 116 1.86 -3.42 0.49
N SER A 117 1.62 -2.37 1.27
CA SER A 117 2.71 -1.64 1.91
C SER A 117 3.35 -2.52 2.99
N ARG A 118 4.68 -2.55 3.04
CA ARG A 118 5.40 -3.18 4.17
C ARG A 118 5.01 -2.58 5.52
N ARG A 119 4.41 -1.38 5.55
CA ARG A 119 3.91 -0.74 6.78
C ARG A 119 2.64 -1.40 7.34
N THR A 120 1.91 -2.17 6.54
CA THR A 120 0.72 -2.93 6.98
C THR A 120 1.06 -4.31 7.51
N ALA A 121 2.27 -4.80 7.27
CA ALA A 121 2.74 -6.02 7.90
C ALA A 121 2.82 -5.83 9.44
N PRO A 122 2.41 -6.83 10.23
CA PRO A 122 2.57 -6.77 11.68
C PRO A 122 4.03 -6.47 12.03
N LYS A 123 4.26 -5.43 12.84
CA LYS A 123 5.60 -5.13 13.32
C LYS A 123 5.95 -6.16 14.39
N VAL A 124 6.86 -7.04 14.08
CA VAL A 124 7.42 -7.97 15.05
C VAL A 124 8.59 -7.28 15.76
N ALA A 125 8.57 -7.24 17.09
CA ALA A 125 9.72 -6.74 17.84
C ALA A 125 10.87 -7.74 17.75
N PHE A 126 12.12 -7.26 17.66
CA PHE A 126 13.29 -8.15 17.58
C PHE A 126 13.38 -9.08 18.79
N GLY A 127 13.04 -8.57 20.00
CA GLY A 127 12.96 -9.39 21.21
C GLY A 127 12.02 -10.58 21.10
N THR A 128 10.92 -10.46 20.35
CA THR A 128 9.99 -11.57 20.13
C THR A 128 10.64 -12.72 19.35
N LEU A 129 11.56 -12.44 18.43
CA LEU A 129 12.31 -13.49 17.73
C LEU A 129 13.24 -14.26 18.69
N VAL A 130 13.75 -13.57 19.73
CA VAL A 130 14.58 -14.18 20.75
C VAL A 130 13.70 -15.00 21.72
N GLU A 131 12.58 -14.44 22.19
CA GLU A 131 11.63 -15.12 23.08
C GLU A 131 11.06 -16.42 22.45
N THR A 132 10.76 -16.38 21.16
CA THR A 132 10.21 -17.53 20.42
C THR A 132 11.26 -18.52 19.94
N GLY A 133 12.55 -18.26 20.21
CA GLY A 133 13.66 -19.15 19.86
C GLY A 133 14.09 -19.13 18.38
N TRP A 134 13.58 -18.19 17.57
CA TRP A 134 14.06 -18.01 16.19
C TRP A 134 15.50 -17.54 16.12
N ILE A 135 15.92 -16.74 17.11
CA ILE A 135 17.30 -16.26 17.27
C ILE A 135 17.72 -16.57 18.70
N ALA A 136 18.73 -17.40 18.87
CA ALA A 136 19.22 -17.74 20.19
C ALA A 136 20.03 -16.60 20.83
N PRO A 137 19.90 -16.35 22.15
CA PRO A 137 20.87 -15.51 22.86
C PRO A 137 22.30 -16.01 22.63
N GLY A 138 23.26 -15.12 22.45
CA GLY A 138 24.63 -15.44 22.09
C GLY A 138 24.88 -15.46 20.56
N THR A 139 23.85 -15.46 19.72
CA THR A 139 23.99 -15.37 18.26
C THR A 139 24.72 -14.08 17.88
N GLN A 140 25.68 -14.18 16.96
CA GLN A 140 26.36 -13.02 16.42
C GLN A 140 25.62 -12.48 15.20
N VAL A 141 25.44 -11.16 15.17
CA VAL A 141 24.92 -10.40 14.03
C VAL A 141 26.02 -9.43 13.56
N MET A 142 26.05 -9.15 12.26
CA MET A 142 27.09 -8.33 11.66
C MET A 142 26.53 -7.41 10.59
N ASP A 143 27.26 -6.34 10.24
CA ASP A 143 26.94 -5.60 9.03
C ASP A 143 27.34 -6.39 7.77
N LYS A 144 26.75 -6.06 6.61
CA LYS A 144 26.98 -6.76 5.33
C LYS A 144 28.48 -6.88 4.96
N LYS A 145 29.31 -5.98 5.46
CA LYS A 145 30.77 -5.95 5.20
C LYS A 145 31.58 -6.56 6.34
N ARG A 146 30.93 -7.11 7.37
CA ARG A 146 31.56 -7.71 8.57
C ARG A 146 32.47 -6.74 9.35
N ARG A 147 32.25 -5.43 9.27
CA ARG A 147 33.03 -4.41 9.99
C ARG A 147 32.56 -4.23 11.42
N PHE A 148 31.27 -4.42 11.63
CA PHE A 148 30.60 -4.32 12.93
C PHE A 148 30.00 -5.67 13.29
N VAL A 149 30.31 -6.14 14.48
CA VAL A 149 29.79 -7.40 15.02
C VAL A 149 29.17 -7.13 16.38
N ALA A 150 28.01 -7.71 16.64
CA ALA A 150 27.33 -7.61 17.91
C ALA A 150 26.73 -8.96 18.31
N THR A 151 26.55 -9.18 19.61
CA THR A 151 25.98 -10.39 20.17
C THR A 151 24.57 -10.13 20.66
N VAL A 152 23.65 -11.01 20.32
CA VAL A 152 22.26 -10.97 20.78
C VAL A 152 22.18 -11.37 22.26
N ARG A 153 21.51 -10.55 23.07
CA ARG A 153 21.26 -10.85 24.49
C ARG A 153 19.87 -11.46 24.71
N ALA A 154 19.66 -12.05 25.88
CA ALA A 154 18.41 -12.71 26.24
C ALA A 154 17.19 -11.78 26.25
N ASP A 155 17.38 -10.49 26.47
CA ASP A 155 16.33 -9.45 26.44
C ASP A 155 16.07 -8.87 25.02
N GLY A 156 16.70 -9.45 23.99
CA GLY A 156 16.59 -8.94 22.62
C GLY A 156 17.43 -7.69 22.33
N SER A 157 18.24 -7.21 23.29
CA SER A 157 19.24 -6.19 23.00
C SER A 157 20.46 -6.78 22.31
N LEU A 158 21.25 -5.93 21.66
CA LEU A 158 22.54 -6.27 21.09
C LEU A 158 23.66 -5.65 21.91
N ALA A 159 24.80 -6.35 22.00
CA ALA A 159 26.04 -5.87 22.62
C ALA A 159 27.19 -5.93 21.61
N GLY A 160 27.90 -4.83 21.46
CA GLY A 160 29.10 -4.75 20.62
C GLY A 160 30.19 -3.90 21.30
N GLY A 161 31.28 -4.54 21.72
CA GLY A 161 32.29 -3.92 22.58
C GLY A 161 31.68 -3.45 23.90
N ASP A 162 31.94 -2.21 24.27
CA ASP A 162 31.46 -1.62 25.54
C ASP A 162 30.06 -0.98 25.43
N ILE A 163 29.42 -1.05 24.27
CA ILE A 163 28.10 -0.46 24.02
C ILE A 163 27.02 -1.51 23.81
N SER A 164 25.82 -1.19 24.20
CA SER A 164 24.64 -2.06 24.01
C SER A 164 23.38 -1.24 23.77
N GLY A 165 22.39 -1.87 23.12
CA GLY A 165 21.12 -1.22 22.84
C GLY A 165 20.25 -2.07 21.94
N SER A 166 19.11 -1.49 21.50
CA SER A 166 18.26 -2.14 20.51
C SER A 166 19.00 -2.30 19.16
N ILE A 167 18.48 -3.16 18.27
CA ILE A 167 19.05 -3.34 16.91
C ILE A 167 19.22 -2.00 16.18
N HIS A 168 18.33 -1.03 16.42
CA HIS A 168 18.39 0.31 15.81
C HIS A 168 19.44 1.19 16.49
N SER A 169 19.40 1.25 17.83
CA SER A 169 20.26 2.11 18.63
C SER A 169 21.73 1.70 18.51
N LEU A 170 22.04 0.41 18.69
CA LEU A 170 23.41 -0.08 18.56
C LEU A 170 23.96 0.11 17.15
N GLY A 171 23.15 -0.18 16.12
CA GLY A 171 23.55 0.04 14.74
C GLY A 171 23.86 1.50 14.43
N ALA A 172 23.09 2.44 14.98
CA ALA A 172 23.35 3.87 14.85
C ALA A 172 24.66 4.28 15.55
N GLN A 173 24.83 3.85 16.80
CA GLN A 173 26.03 4.17 17.60
C GLN A 173 27.31 3.63 16.95
N MET A 174 27.31 2.38 16.50
CA MET A 174 28.49 1.79 15.87
C MET A 174 28.90 2.46 14.56
N GLN A 175 27.92 3.04 13.84
CA GLN A 175 28.18 3.79 12.61
C GLN A 175 28.50 5.26 12.85
N GLY A 176 28.31 5.77 14.07
CA GLY A 176 28.36 7.22 14.32
C GLY A 176 27.22 7.97 13.60
N ALA A 177 26.09 7.32 13.36
CA ALA A 177 24.97 7.88 12.61
C ALA A 177 23.82 8.32 13.55
N PRO A 178 23.01 9.31 13.17
CA PRO A 178 21.89 9.78 14.00
C PRO A 178 20.74 8.75 14.10
N SER A 179 20.65 7.83 13.15
CA SER A 179 19.65 6.75 13.14
C SER A 179 20.10 5.58 12.27
N CYS A 180 19.54 4.40 12.54
CA CYS A 180 19.81 3.19 11.77
C CYS A 180 18.53 2.35 11.68
N ASN A 181 18.26 1.74 10.52
CA ASN A 181 17.31 0.66 10.43
C ASN A 181 18.02 -0.66 10.74
N GLY A 182 17.91 -1.12 11.98
CA GLY A 182 18.60 -2.33 12.44
C GLY A 182 18.20 -3.61 11.68
N TRP A 183 16.96 -3.69 11.17
CA TRP A 183 16.49 -4.84 10.41
C TRP A 183 17.28 -5.04 9.11
N THR A 184 17.58 -3.98 8.40
CA THR A 184 18.33 -4.01 7.15
C THR A 184 19.84 -3.87 7.35
N PHE A 185 20.29 -3.36 8.51
CA PHE A 185 21.69 -3.18 8.81
C PHE A 185 22.36 -4.44 9.32
N TRP A 186 21.71 -5.14 10.29
CA TRP A 186 22.23 -6.37 10.85
C TRP A 186 21.88 -7.57 10.00
N HIS A 187 22.81 -8.49 9.89
CA HIS A 187 22.72 -9.71 9.11
C HIS A 187 23.08 -10.89 9.98
N LEU A 188 22.48 -12.02 9.68
CA LEU A 188 22.84 -13.33 10.22
C LEU A 188 23.61 -14.11 9.16
N GLU A 189 24.60 -14.88 9.60
CA GLU A 189 25.21 -15.91 8.76
C GLU A 189 24.51 -17.24 8.99
N HIS A 190 23.94 -17.79 7.94
CA HIS A 190 23.27 -19.08 7.95
C HIS A 190 23.72 -19.88 6.73
N GLU A 191 24.26 -21.08 6.96
CA GLU A 191 24.78 -21.96 5.90
C GLU A 191 25.80 -21.28 4.95
N GLY A 192 26.61 -20.35 5.49
CA GLY A 192 27.63 -19.61 4.72
C GLY A 192 27.08 -18.41 3.94
N GLU A 193 25.77 -18.18 3.96
CA GLU A 193 25.15 -17.00 3.39
C GLU A 193 24.86 -15.94 4.46
N ILE A 194 25.09 -14.67 4.10
CA ILE A 194 24.78 -13.52 4.94
C ILE A 194 23.43 -12.96 4.52
N LYS A 195 22.43 -13.03 5.40
CA LYS A 195 21.07 -12.55 5.16
C LYS A 195 20.70 -11.45 6.15
N PRO A 196 19.99 -10.36 5.72
CA PRO A 196 19.51 -9.35 6.65
C PRO A 196 18.49 -9.96 7.61
N LEU A 197 18.27 -9.30 8.74
CA LEU A 197 17.25 -9.68 9.72
C LEU A 197 15.82 -9.46 9.19
N ASP A 198 15.66 -8.67 8.12
CA ASP A 198 14.38 -8.29 7.48
C ASP A 198 13.82 -9.40 6.58
#